data_289667d22bcc087f6ab6ab5be9cfe337
#
_entry.id   289667d22bcc087f6ab6ab5be9cfe337
#
_cell.length_a   1.000
_cell.length_b   1.000
_cell.length_c   1.000
_cell.angle_alpha   90.00
_cell.angle_beta   90.00
_cell.angle_gamma   90.00
#
_symmetry.space_group_name_H-M   'P 1'
#
loop_
_entity.id
_entity.type
_entity.pdbx_description
1 polymer ?
#
loop_
_entity_poly.entity_id
_entity_poly.type
_entity_poly.pdbx_seq_one_letter_code
_entity_poly.pdbx_strand_id
1 'polypeptide(L)'
;MATSDSPPNAWRPTQTQLFSAFAIYFVIQIVSRTLLSPSTHLDESEQLMFTQQWAWGYGPQPPLYTWIQKIFFSTFGVSVFALALFKNLLLFLIYALAYWNARFITRSHACGLVAALSVLFLPQISWESQRDITHSVLATVFSLAALGLFCRAVEFRKTSDYLALGVCIGLGCLSKYNFILFLAGLLLAALTLKNPRAAVLNWRMLLAVIIGLLILLPHLLWAAHHPHLASATSSKLAIQHDQPWLSSTTKGLTSLILASIAFVLPAVVITPLIFLRAKRSSNENPVRCDFVRLMLRTLSIILVLVVLCVMFVHVTNFRGRWFQPIFLVVPILIAVLLRQRLEARRLNCLLGFSIVVAISLLIALPSRIVFGEKLHHEEPLHFPYAALAAQMKSDLAPETVIVTDDQVLAGNLRLALQPHLVVTTEILDTFAPDAQRVAFAWSPKKKEARSQALTDYVEQTGSVDWAQAKTVSANYYYFRKKQGSMSYLLLDRAKKP
;
A
#
# COMPACT_ATOMS: atom_id res chain seq x y z
N MET A 1 -60.03 -1.83 -9.23
CA MET A 1 -59.23 -2.37 -8.16
C MET A 1 -57.99 -2.98 -8.75
N ALA A 2 -56.90 -2.24 -8.79
CA ALA A 2 -55.59 -2.74 -9.23
C ALA A 2 -54.79 -3.07 -7.95
N THR A 3 -54.63 -4.36 -7.70
CA THR A 3 -53.79 -4.86 -6.61
C THR A 3 -52.33 -4.48 -6.91
N SER A 4 -51.76 -3.58 -6.10
CA SER A 4 -50.35 -3.28 -6.10
C SER A 4 -49.58 -4.48 -5.54
N ASP A 5 -49.25 -5.44 -6.38
CA ASP A 5 -48.25 -6.46 -6.06
C ASP A 5 -46.87 -5.80 -6.06
N SER A 6 -46.59 -5.08 -4.98
CA SER A 6 -45.20 -4.79 -4.59
C SER A 6 -44.58 -6.11 -4.20
N PRO A 7 -43.49 -6.58 -4.85
CA PRO A 7 -42.80 -7.79 -4.40
C PRO A 7 -42.34 -7.61 -2.95
N PRO A 8 -42.43 -8.68 -2.11
CA PRO A 8 -42.07 -8.59 -0.70
C PRO A 8 -40.68 -7.97 -0.54
N ASN A 9 -40.54 -7.07 0.42
CA ASN A 9 -39.36 -6.29 0.77
C ASN A 9 -38.07 -7.11 0.58
N ALA A 10 -37.48 -7.02 -0.60
CA ALA A 10 -36.20 -7.64 -0.84
C ALA A 10 -35.18 -6.96 0.09
N TRP A 11 -34.67 -7.73 1.03
CA TRP A 11 -33.72 -7.26 2.06
C TRP A 11 -32.52 -6.60 1.40
N ARG A 12 -32.15 -5.43 1.90
CA ARG A 12 -30.93 -4.72 1.51
C ARG A 12 -30.19 -4.38 2.79
N PRO A 13 -28.87 -4.67 2.88
CA PRO A 13 -28.13 -4.32 4.08
C PRO A 13 -28.17 -2.82 4.29
N THR A 14 -28.40 -2.39 5.53
CA THR A 14 -28.21 -0.99 5.91
C THR A 14 -26.72 -0.62 5.82
N GLN A 15 -26.44 0.68 5.83
CA GLN A 15 -25.06 1.16 5.88
C GLN A 15 -24.31 0.60 7.10
N THR A 16 -24.96 0.56 8.27
CA THR A 16 -24.36 0.02 9.50
C THR A 16 -24.05 -1.46 9.34
N GLN A 17 -24.96 -2.27 8.82
CA GLN A 17 -24.73 -3.70 8.59
C GLN A 17 -23.56 -3.95 7.64
N LEU A 18 -23.46 -3.16 6.56
CA LEU A 18 -22.34 -3.27 5.62
C LEU A 18 -21.00 -2.97 6.30
N PHE A 19 -20.91 -1.87 7.05
CA PHE A 19 -19.66 -1.49 7.70
C PHE A 19 -19.31 -2.41 8.86
N SER A 20 -20.30 -2.94 9.59
CA SER A 20 -20.06 -3.99 10.59
C SER A 20 -19.52 -5.26 9.96
N ALA A 21 -20.04 -5.69 8.79
CA ALA A 21 -19.52 -6.84 8.07
C ALA A 21 -18.07 -6.62 7.61
N PHE A 22 -17.74 -5.44 7.08
CA PHE A 22 -16.34 -5.11 6.74
C PHE A 22 -15.45 -5.06 7.98
N ALA A 23 -15.90 -4.48 9.08
CA ALA A 23 -15.14 -4.45 10.33
C ALA A 23 -14.83 -5.88 10.83
N ILE A 24 -15.83 -6.77 10.84
CA ILE A 24 -15.65 -8.18 11.21
C ILE A 24 -14.63 -8.85 10.25
N TYR A 25 -14.77 -8.66 8.94
CA TYR A 25 -13.84 -9.22 7.95
C TYR A 25 -12.39 -8.78 8.23
N PHE A 26 -12.15 -7.49 8.45
CA PHE A 26 -10.81 -6.97 8.71
C PHE A 26 -10.27 -7.37 10.08
N VAL A 27 -11.12 -7.50 11.11
CA VAL A 27 -10.70 -8.04 12.41
C VAL A 27 -10.24 -9.49 12.26
N ILE A 28 -10.95 -10.32 11.48
CA ILE A 28 -10.51 -11.70 11.21
C ILE A 28 -9.17 -11.70 10.44
N GLN A 29 -8.94 -10.79 9.49
CA GLN A 29 -7.66 -10.65 8.79
C GLN A 29 -6.52 -10.26 9.76
N ILE A 30 -6.76 -9.35 10.69
CA ILE A 30 -5.78 -8.95 11.72
C ILE A 30 -5.41 -10.16 12.59
N VAL A 31 -6.40 -10.87 13.10
CA VAL A 31 -6.19 -12.05 13.95
C VAL A 31 -5.43 -13.13 13.16
N SER A 32 -5.88 -13.44 11.95
CA SER A 32 -5.24 -14.43 11.06
C SER A 32 -3.77 -14.07 10.82
N ARG A 33 -3.45 -12.82 10.43
CA ARG A 33 -2.06 -12.38 10.20
C ARG A 33 -1.20 -12.47 11.46
N THR A 34 -1.75 -12.08 12.60
CA THR A 34 -1.02 -12.08 13.89
C THR A 34 -0.66 -13.48 14.35
N LEU A 35 -1.57 -14.45 14.16
CA LEU A 35 -1.36 -15.83 14.58
C LEU A 35 -0.55 -16.66 13.58
N LEU A 36 -0.49 -16.22 12.31
CA LEU A 36 0.09 -17.00 11.23
C LEU A 36 1.61 -17.14 11.35
N SER A 37 2.34 -16.06 11.59
CA SER A 37 3.80 -16.08 11.71
C SER A 37 4.30 -14.83 12.43
N PRO A 38 5.34 -14.95 13.29
CA PRO A 38 6.03 -13.82 13.87
C PRO A 38 6.97 -13.12 12.88
N SER A 39 7.22 -13.72 11.70
CA SER A 39 8.08 -13.14 10.65
C SER A 39 7.31 -12.15 9.77
N THR A 40 8.03 -11.25 9.11
CA THR A 40 7.45 -10.17 8.31
C THR A 40 7.98 -10.17 6.87
N HIS A 41 7.18 -9.61 5.95
CA HIS A 41 7.57 -9.33 4.57
C HIS A 41 8.38 -8.02 4.47
N LEU A 42 8.82 -7.68 3.25
CA LEU A 42 9.71 -6.54 3.00
C LEU A 42 9.12 -5.21 3.47
N ASP A 43 7.92 -4.84 3.01
CA ASP A 43 7.31 -3.54 3.35
C ASP A 43 6.99 -3.44 4.86
N GLU A 44 6.65 -4.55 5.53
CA GLU A 44 6.46 -4.61 6.99
C GLU A 44 7.79 -4.48 7.73
N SER A 45 8.84 -5.13 7.24
CA SER A 45 10.20 -5.07 7.79
C SER A 45 10.80 -3.67 7.67
N GLU A 46 10.60 -2.98 6.55
CA GLU A 46 10.98 -1.57 6.39
C GLU A 46 10.34 -0.70 7.50
N GLN A 47 9.07 -0.93 7.83
CA GLN A 47 8.41 -0.16 8.89
C GLN A 47 8.98 -0.47 10.28
N LEU A 48 9.28 -1.72 10.59
CA LEU A 48 9.95 -2.10 11.85
C LEU A 48 11.29 -1.40 11.99
N MET A 49 12.07 -1.31 10.91
CA MET A 49 13.37 -0.68 10.90
C MET A 49 13.26 0.86 11.01
N PHE A 50 12.45 1.50 10.17
CA PHE A 50 12.40 2.97 10.10
C PHE A 50 11.69 3.61 11.30
N THR A 51 10.73 2.94 11.94
CA THR A 51 10.01 3.48 13.10
C THR A 51 10.84 3.60 14.37
N GLN A 52 12.09 3.16 14.38
CA GLN A 52 12.98 3.29 15.54
C GLN A 52 13.29 4.76 15.86
N GLN A 53 13.37 5.63 14.87
CA GLN A 53 13.61 7.07 15.03
C GLN A 53 12.53 7.92 14.35
N TRP A 54 12.44 9.20 14.71
CA TRP A 54 11.67 10.20 13.97
C TRP A 54 12.57 10.90 12.96
N ALA A 55 12.17 10.92 11.69
CA ALA A 55 12.87 11.64 10.64
C ALA A 55 11.88 12.27 9.65
N TRP A 56 12.30 13.31 8.95
CA TRP A 56 11.51 13.93 7.89
C TRP A 56 11.50 13.12 6.59
N GLY A 57 12.31 12.06 6.51
CA GLY A 57 12.37 11.06 5.46
C GLY A 57 13.22 9.89 5.91
N TYR A 58 12.98 8.72 5.37
CA TYR A 58 13.65 7.49 5.80
C TYR A 58 14.37 6.76 4.65
N GLY A 59 14.06 7.12 3.41
CA GLY A 59 14.57 6.44 2.22
C GLY A 59 13.73 6.77 1.00
N PRO A 60 13.46 5.79 0.13
CA PRO A 60 12.83 6.02 -1.17
C PRO A 60 11.32 6.29 -1.11
N GLN A 61 10.71 6.34 0.06
CA GLN A 61 9.29 6.62 0.25
C GLN A 61 9.10 7.81 1.20
N PRO A 62 8.05 8.63 1.00
CA PRO A 62 7.71 9.69 1.93
C PRO A 62 7.32 9.15 3.31
N PRO A 63 7.44 9.96 4.40
CA PRO A 63 7.49 9.45 5.77
C PRO A 63 6.15 9.16 6.44
N LEU A 64 5.01 9.58 5.88
CA LEU A 64 3.73 9.59 6.60
C LEU A 64 3.30 8.20 7.10
N TYR A 65 3.48 7.16 6.28
CA TYR A 65 3.13 5.80 6.73
C TYR A 65 3.95 5.40 7.95
N THR A 66 5.25 5.65 7.91
CA THR A 66 6.19 5.37 9.01
C THR A 66 5.85 6.16 10.27
N TRP A 67 5.48 7.44 10.16
CA TRP A 67 5.06 8.24 11.31
C TRP A 67 3.81 7.67 11.99
N ILE A 68 2.79 7.34 11.20
CA ILE A 68 1.55 6.77 11.75
C ILE A 68 1.84 5.38 12.35
N GLN A 69 2.62 4.54 11.66
CA GLN A 69 3.00 3.22 12.17
C GLN A 69 3.78 3.32 13.50
N LYS A 70 4.64 4.33 13.64
CA LYS A 70 5.36 4.59 14.90
C LYS A 70 4.40 4.94 16.04
N ILE A 71 3.35 5.73 15.77
CA ILE A 71 2.29 6.01 16.75
C ILE A 71 1.56 4.71 17.14
N PHE A 72 1.25 3.84 16.17
CA PHE A 72 0.65 2.54 16.48
C PHE A 72 1.58 1.67 17.33
N PHE A 73 2.88 1.66 17.06
CA PHE A 73 3.85 0.93 17.88
C PHE A 73 3.99 1.50 19.28
N SER A 74 3.93 2.81 19.45
CA SER A 74 3.97 3.42 20.80
C SER A 74 2.73 3.10 21.62
N THR A 75 1.58 2.84 20.97
CA THR A 75 0.29 2.56 21.64
C THR A 75 0.09 1.07 21.89
N PHE A 76 0.41 0.22 20.92
CA PHE A 76 0.11 -1.23 20.93
C PHE A 76 1.37 -2.11 21.05
N GLY A 77 2.54 -1.52 21.23
CA GLY A 77 3.83 -2.22 21.20
C GLY A 77 4.30 -2.55 19.78
N VAL A 78 5.62 -2.76 19.63
CA VAL A 78 6.23 -3.19 18.37
C VAL A 78 5.91 -4.65 18.14
N SER A 79 4.98 -4.94 17.24
CA SER A 79 4.42 -6.27 17.03
C SER A 79 3.80 -6.44 15.64
N VAL A 80 3.66 -7.69 15.19
CA VAL A 80 2.90 -8.04 13.97
C VAL A 80 1.44 -7.60 14.07
N PHE A 81 0.86 -7.63 15.28
CA PHE A 81 -0.49 -7.13 15.52
C PHE A 81 -0.63 -5.65 15.16
N ALA A 82 0.27 -4.79 15.63
CA ALA A 82 0.22 -3.35 15.38
C ALA A 82 0.41 -3.02 13.87
N LEU A 83 1.25 -3.80 13.15
CA LEU A 83 1.39 -3.72 11.69
C LEU A 83 0.08 -4.09 10.98
N ALA A 84 -0.50 -5.24 11.36
CA ALA A 84 -1.73 -5.73 10.77
C ALA A 84 -2.92 -4.81 11.07
N LEU A 85 -2.99 -4.27 12.29
CA LEU A 85 -4.07 -3.36 12.71
C LEU A 85 -4.08 -2.09 11.86
N PHE A 86 -2.96 -1.41 11.72
CA PHE A 86 -2.89 -0.17 10.93
C PHE A 86 -3.21 -0.42 9.45
N LYS A 87 -2.61 -1.44 8.84
CA LYS A 87 -2.86 -1.80 7.45
C LYS A 87 -4.34 -2.12 7.19
N ASN A 88 -4.97 -2.93 8.05
CA ASN A 88 -6.37 -3.31 7.88
C ASN A 88 -7.35 -2.17 8.16
N LEU A 89 -7.01 -1.22 9.05
CA LEU A 89 -7.76 0.02 9.20
C LEU A 89 -7.76 0.85 7.91
N LEU A 90 -6.61 0.98 7.25
CA LEU A 90 -6.52 1.67 5.96
C LEU A 90 -7.33 0.95 4.87
N LEU A 91 -7.28 -0.38 4.83
CA LEU A 91 -8.09 -1.17 3.90
C LEU A 91 -9.58 -0.96 4.15
N PHE A 92 -10.04 -1.00 5.39
CA PHE A 92 -11.42 -0.67 5.74
C PHE A 92 -11.83 0.72 5.23
N LEU A 93 -10.96 1.73 5.40
CA LEU A 93 -11.20 3.10 4.92
C LEU A 93 -11.34 3.16 3.39
N ILE A 94 -10.60 2.35 2.62
CA ILE A 94 -10.74 2.26 1.16
C ILE A 94 -12.17 1.84 0.79
N TYR A 95 -12.71 0.78 1.41
CA TYR A 95 -14.08 0.32 1.15
C TYR A 95 -15.11 1.37 1.56
N ALA A 96 -14.92 2.01 2.71
CA ALA A 96 -15.79 3.08 3.19
C ALA A 96 -15.78 4.29 2.25
N LEU A 97 -14.62 4.73 1.81
CA LEU A 97 -14.49 5.88 0.89
C LEU A 97 -15.04 5.57 -0.51
N ALA A 98 -14.88 4.35 -1.02
CA ALA A 98 -15.50 3.92 -2.27
C ALA A 98 -17.03 3.99 -2.16
N TYR A 99 -17.61 3.49 -1.06
CA TYR A 99 -19.04 3.61 -0.75
C TYR A 99 -19.50 5.07 -0.72
N TRP A 100 -18.80 5.91 0.06
CA TRP A 100 -19.19 7.31 0.26
C TRP A 100 -19.11 8.12 -1.02
N ASN A 101 -18.07 7.95 -1.82
CA ASN A 101 -17.90 8.63 -3.10
C ASN A 101 -19.01 8.24 -4.10
N ALA A 102 -19.27 6.93 -4.25
CA ALA A 102 -20.33 6.48 -5.14
C ALA A 102 -21.71 6.98 -4.70
N ARG A 103 -22.02 6.91 -3.38
CA ARG A 103 -23.26 7.45 -2.81
C ARG A 103 -23.38 8.96 -3.01
N PHE A 104 -22.31 9.71 -2.84
CA PHE A 104 -22.31 11.16 -3.05
C PHE A 104 -22.58 11.53 -4.50
N ILE A 105 -21.94 10.84 -5.46
CA ILE A 105 -22.08 11.11 -6.89
C ILE A 105 -23.47 10.74 -7.43
N THR A 106 -24.03 9.61 -6.96
CA THR A 106 -25.28 9.04 -7.49
C THR A 106 -26.51 9.30 -6.60
N ARG A 107 -26.30 9.81 -5.38
CA ARG A 107 -27.34 9.95 -4.34
C ARG A 107 -28.05 8.61 -4.02
N SER A 108 -27.40 7.48 -4.26
CA SER A 108 -27.94 6.13 -4.12
C SER A 108 -27.12 5.28 -3.16
N HIS A 109 -27.80 4.74 -2.14
CA HIS A 109 -27.22 3.76 -1.24
C HIS A 109 -26.79 2.49 -1.99
N ALA A 110 -27.62 2.03 -2.93
CA ALA A 110 -27.33 0.84 -3.72
C ALA A 110 -26.06 1.01 -4.58
N CYS A 111 -25.80 2.19 -5.14
CA CYS A 111 -24.52 2.47 -5.82
C CYS A 111 -23.33 2.44 -4.85
N GLY A 112 -23.51 2.97 -3.63
CA GLY A 112 -22.50 2.84 -2.57
C GLY A 112 -22.16 1.39 -2.27
N LEU A 113 -23.19 0.53 -2.10
CA LEU A 113 -23.01 -0.92 -1.90
C LEU A 113 -22.22 -1.56 -3.05
N VAL A 114 -22.63 -1.31 -4.29
CA VAL A 114 -21.96 -1.87 -5.48
C VAL A 114 -20.48 -1.44 -5.53
N ALA A 115 -20.20 -0.15 -5.32
CA ALA A 115 -18.83 0.35 -5.35
C ALA A 115 -17.97 -0.31 -4.27
N ALA A 116 -18.44 -0.36 -3.01
CA ALA A 116 -17.70 -0.97 -1.92
C ALA A 116 -17.47 -2.47 -2.13
N LEU A 117 -18.49 -3.23 -2.52
CA LEU A 117 -18.37 -4.67 -2.79
C LEU A 117 -17.47 -4.95 -4.01
N SER A 118 -17.47 -4.09 -5.02
CA SER A 118 -16.57 -4.22 -6.19
C SER A 118 -15.10 -4.03 -5.87
N VAL A 119 -14.76 -3.32 -4.79
CA VAL A 119 -13.36 -3.21 -4.30
C VAL A 119 -12.80 -4.59 -3.96
N LEU A 120 -13.63 -5.51 -3.45
CA LEU A 120 -13.20 -6.86 -3.11
C LEU A 120 -12.70 -7.66 -4.33
N PHE A 121 -13.19 -7.31 -5.52
CA PHE A 121 -12.79 -7.96 -6.79
C PHE A 121 -11.56 -7.32 -7.43
N LEU A 122 -10.88 -6.41 -6.74
CA LEU A 122 -9.59 -5.87 -7.15
C LEU A 122 -8.47 -6.66 -6.47
N PRO A 123 -7.74 -7.55 -7.17
CA PRO A 123 -6.73 -8.44 -6.54
C PRO A 123 -5.62 -7.67 -5.83
N GLN A 124 -5.26 -6.49 -6.33
CA GLN A 124 -4.25 -5.62 -5.72
C GLN A 124 -4.67 -5.10 -4.34
N ILE A 125 -5.98 -5.00 -4.06
CA ILE A 125 -6.51 -4.56 -2.77
C ILE A 125 -6.82 -5.75 -1.87
N SER A 126 -7.55 -6.73 -2.39
CA SER A 126 -8.08 -7.84 -1.58
C SER A 126 -7.04 -8.92 -1.28
N TRP A 127 -6.04 -9.10 -2.14
CA TRP A 127 -4.99 -10.12 -2.03
C TRP A 127 -3.61 -9.51 -1.76
N GLU A 128 -3.07 -8.70 -2.70
CA GLU A 128 -1.70 -8.21 -2.59
C GLU A 128 -1.50 -7.26 -1.41
N SER A 129 -2.48 -6.38 -1.12
CA SER A 129 -2.37 -5.46 0.02
C SER A 129 -2.45 -6.16 1.37
N GLN A 130 -3.08 -7.33 1.44
CA GLN A 130 -3.05 -8.14 2.67
C GLN A 130 -1.69 -8.80 2.88
N ARG A 131 -0.97 -9.11 1.81
CA ARG A 131 0.34 -9.78 1.89
C ARG A 131 1.46 -8.85 2.35
N ASP A 132 1.74 -7.76 1.63
CA ASP A 132 2.99 -7.00 1.85
C ASP A 132 2.92 -5.50 1.53
N ILE A 133 1.81 -4.91 1.14
CA ILE A 133 1.79 -3.52 0.67
C ILE A 133 1.45 -2.56 1.81
N THR A 134 2.22 -1.46 1.97
CA THR A 134 2.04 -0.43 3.01
C THR A 134 1.71 0.96 2.43
N HIS A 135 2.70 1.68 1.93
CA HIS A 135 2.57 3.06 1.43
C HIS A 135 1.50 3.23 0.33
N SER A 136 1.33 2.23 -0.57
CA SER A 136 0.32 2.29 -1.64
C SER A 136 -1.10 2.28 -1.09
N VAL A 137 -1.35 1.54 0.00
CA VAL A 137 -2.67 1.49 0.64
C VAL A 137 -3.02 2.86 1.24
N LEU A 138 -2.07 3.50 1.92
CA LEU A 138 -2.26 4.85 2.47
C LEU A 138 -2.50 5.88 1.36
N ALA A 139 -1.71 5.86 0.28
CA ALA A 139 -1.90 6.75 -0.87
C ALA A 139 -3.28 6.56 -1.52
N THR A 140 -3.79 5.33 -1.55
CA THR A 140 -5.11 5.02 -2.07
C THR A 140 -6.23 5.60 -1.21
N VAL A 141 -6.09 5.56 0.12
CA VAL A 141 -7.01 6.24 1.05
C VAL A 141 -7.06 7.73 0.73
N PHE A 142 -5.89 8.38 0.61
CA PHE A 142 -5.84 9.81 0.30
C PHE A 142 -6.34 10.15 -1.11
N SER A 143 -6.16 9.28 -2.10
CA SER A 143 -6.69 9.49 -3.45
C SER A 143 -8.22 9.48 -3.46
N LEU A 144 -8.86 8.51 -2.79
CA LEU A 144 -10.30 8.46 -2.65
C LEU A 144 -10.85 9.61 -1.79
N ALA A 145 -10.14 10.00 -0.71
CA ALA A 145 -10.51 11.14 0.11
C ALA A 145 -10.39 12.46 -0.66
N ALA A 146 -9.30 12.66 -1.43
CA ALA A 146 -9.11 13.82 -2.29
C ALA A 146 -10.20 13.92 -3.37
N LEU A 147 -10.57 12.82 -4.02
CA LEU A 147 -11.68 12.78 -4.96
C LEU A 147 -12.99 13.25 -4.30
N GLY A 148 -13.33 12.70 -3.15
CA GLY A 148 -14.55 13.06 -2.43
C GLY A 148 -14.55 14.50 -1.96
N LEU A 149 -13.47 14.99 -1.38
CA LEU A 149 -13.32 16.38 -0.93
C LEU A 149 -13.34 17.36 -2.10
N PHE A 150 -12.68 17.02 -3.22
CA PHE A 150 -12.74 17.83 -4.43
C PHE A 150 -14.17 17.90 -5.01
N CYS A 151 -14.89 16.76 -5.08
CA CYS A 151 -16.30 16.76 -5.49
C CYS A 151 -17.17 17.63 -4.57
N ARG A 152 -16.92 17.63 -3.26
CA ARG A 152 -17.60 18.50 -2.30
C ARG A 152 -17.24 19.97 -2.51
N ALA A 153 -15.96 20.28 -2.74
CA ALA A 153 -15.50 21.63 -3.05
C ALA A 153 -16.14 22.16 -4.34
N VAL A 154 -16.34 21.32 -5.37
CA VAL A 154 -17.06 21.69 -6.59
C VAL A 154 -18.53 21.97 -6.32
N GLU A 155 -19.20 21.15 -5.51
CA GLU A 155 -20.65 21.24 -5.25
C GLU A 155 -20.99 22.38 -4.29
N PHE A 156 -20.30 22.46 -3.16
CA PHE A 156 -20.69 23.34 -2.06
C PHE A 156 -19.88 24.63 -1.97
N ARG A 157 -18.71 24.69 -2.57
CA ARG A 157 -17.82 25.87 -2.56
C ARG A 157 -17.48 26.39 -1.15
N LYS A 158 -17.55 25.55 -0.11
CA LYS A 158 -17.27 25.91 1.28
C LYS A 158 -15.77 25.99 1.52
N THR A 159 -15.30 26.98 2.26
CA THR A 159 -13.88 27.13 2.65
C THR A 159 -13.38 25.90 3.40
N SER A 160 -14.20 25.30 4.28
CA SER A 160 -13.86 24.06 5.01
C SER A 160 -13.53 22.88 4.08
N ASP A 161 -14.24 22.73 2.94
CA ASP A 161 -13.95 21.66 1.99
C ASP A 161 -12.59 21.88 1.29
N TYR A 162 -12.19 23.13 1.01
CA TYR A 162 -10.87 23.47 0.46
C TYR A 162 -9.74 23.29 1.49
N LEU A 163 -9.97 23.70 2.75
CA LEU A 163 -8.98 23.47 3.83
C LEU A 163 -8.74 21.96 4.03
N ALA A 164 -9.81 21.17 4.13
CA ALA A 164 -9.72 19.71 4.23
C ALA A 164 -9.04 19.10 3.02
N LEU A 165 -9.32 19.61 1.80
CA LEU A 165 -8.66 19.17 0.57
C LEU A 165 -7.15 19.47 0.62
N GLY A 166 -6.74 20.65 1.10
CA GLY A 166 -5.34 21.03 1.25
C GLY A 166 -4.59 20.12 2.20
N VAL A 167 -5.17 19.81 3.36
CA VAL A 167 -4.62 18.83 4.32
C VAL A 167 -4.52 17.45 3.66
N CYS A 168 -5.58 17.02 2.98
CA CYS A 168 -5.60 15.74 2.28
C CYS A 168 -4.52 15.65 1.17
N ILE A 169 -4.30 16.72 0.42
CA ILE A 169 -3.26 16.79 -0.62
C ILE A 169 -1.86 16.69 0.01
N GLY A 170 -1.57 17.48 1.04
CA GLY A 170 -0.28 17.44 1.73
C GLY A 170 0.04 16.06 2.30
N LEU A 171 -0.91 15.47 3.02
CA LEU A 171 -0.77 14.12 3.58
C LEU A 171 -0.71 13.04 2.48
N GLY A 172 -1.47 13.20 1.40
CA GLY A 172 -1.42 12.30 0.24
C GLY A 172 -0.04 12.29 -0.43
N CYS A 173 0.57 13.46 -0.62
CA CYS A 173 1.95 13.57 -1.13
C CYS A 173 2.97 12.96 -0.17
N LEU A 174 2.77 13.11 1.15
CA LEU A 174 3.60 12.46 2.17
C LEU A 174 3.37 10.95 2.31
N SER A 175 2.32 10.40 1.68
CA SER A 175 2.05 8.95 1.72
C SER A 175 2.84 8.17 0.68
N LYS A 176 2.88 8.67 -0.56
CA LYS A 176 3.64 8.08 -1.67
C LYS A 176 3.74 9.04 -2.84
N TYR A 177 4.89 9.11 -3.51
CA TYR A 177 5.11 10.03 -4.64
C TYR A 177 4.13 9.83 -5.81
N ASN A 178 3.65 8.60 -6.08
CA ASN A 178 2.69 8.36 -7.16
C ASN A 178 1.29 8.96 -6.91
N PHE A 179 0.97 9.43 -5.70
CA PHE A 179 -0.21 10.22 -5.42
C PHE A 179 -0.23 11.52 -6.24
N ILE A 180 0.95 12.11 -6.50
CA ILE A 180 1.09 13.32 -7.32
C ILE A 180 0.55 13.10 -8.73
N LEU A 181 0.76 11.90 -9.30
CA LEU A 181 0.21 11.56 -10.62
C LEU A 181 -1.32 11.54 -10.62
N PHE A 182 -1.92 10.98 -9.57
CA PHE A 182 -3.38 11.01 -9.41
C PHE A 182 -3.90 12.44 -9.26
N LEU A 183 -3.26 13.24 -8.41
CA LEU A 183 -3.62 14.64 -8.18
C LEU A 183 -3.50 15.48 -9.46
N ALA A 184 -2.41 15.34 -10.19
CA ALA A 184 -2.20 16.02 -11.48
C ALA A 184 -3.29 15.64 -12.49
N GLY A 185 -3.59 14.34 -12.62
CA GLY A 185 -4.66 13.87 -13.49
C GLY A 185 -6.03 14.43 -13.10
N LEU A 186 -6.35 14.48 -11.80
CA LEU A 186 -7.60 15.03 -11.28
C LEU A 186 -7.73 16.54 -11.58
N LEU A 187 -6.68 17.32 -11.32
CA LEU A 187 -6.69 18.76 -11.53
C LEU A 187 -6.73 19.11 -13.02
N LEU A 188 -5.93 18.43 -13.85
CA LEU A 188 -5.95 18.62 -15.30
C LEU A 188 -7.33 18.25 -15.90
N ALA A 189 -7.93 17.15 -15.45
CA ALA A 189 -9.28 16.78 -15.84
C ALA A 189 -10.32 17.84 -15.41
N ALA A 190 -10.18 18.37 -14.21
CA ALA A 190 -11.06 19.41 -13.68
C ALA A 190 -11.02 20.69 -14.52
N LEU A 191 -9.84 21.11 -15.01
CA LEU A 191 -9.70 22.28 -15.88
C LEU A 191 -10.45 22.16 -17.21
N THR A 192 -10.73 20.93 -17.66
CA THR A 192 -11.48 20.69 -18.91
C THR A 192 -13.00 20.72 -18.75
N LEU A 193 -13.53 20.84 -17.54
CA LEU A 193 -14.97 20.80 -17.23
C LEU A 193 -15.41 22.10 -16.55
N LYS A 194 -16.54 22.69 -16.97
CA LYS A 194 -16.99 24.02 -16.54
C LYS A 194 -17.07 24.18 -15.01
N ASN A 195 -17.83 23.33 -14.34
CA ASN A 195 -18.02 23.42 -12.88
C ASN A 195 -16.76 23.05 -12.07
N PRO A 196 -16.05 21.92 -12.35
CA PRO A 196 -14.80 21.60 -11.71
C PRO A 196 -13.71 22.68 -11.93
N ARG A 197 -13.56 23.21 -13.16
CA ARG A 197 -12.63 24.30 -13.46
C ARG A 197 -12.88 25.54 -12.58
N ALA A 198 -14.14 25.93 -12.42
CA ALA A 198 -14.50 27.05 -11.58
C ALA A 198 -14.20 26.80 -10.07
N ALA A 199 -14.06 25.55 -9.63
CA ALA A 199 -13.58 25.22 -8.30
C ALA A 199 -12.04 25.29 -8.19
N VAL A 200 -11.33 24.82 -9.23
CA VAL A 200 -9.85 24.94 -9.27
C VAL A 200 -9.41 26.41 -9.34
N LEU A 201 -10.09 27.22 -10.13
CA LEU A 201 -9.78 28.66 -10.28
C LEU A 201 -10.33 29.54 -9.14
N ASN A 202 -10.92 28.97 -8.12
CA ASN A 202 -11.39 29.70 -6.95
C ASN A 202 -10.21 30.06 -6.04
N TRP A 203 -10.21 31.28 -5.49
CA TRP A 203 -9.14 31.73 -4.57
C TRP A 203 -8.94 30.82 -3.36
N ARG A 204 -10.00 30.09 -2.90
CA ARG A 204 -9.91 29.10 -1.82
C ARG A 204 -9.02 27.91 -2.20
N MET A 205 -8.84 27.63 -3.48
CA MET A 205 -7.88 26.61 -3.94
C MET A 205 -6.44 27.02 -3.60
N LEU A 206 -6.12 28.31 -3.62
CA LEU A 206 -4.81 28.79 -3.16
C LEU A 206 -4.57 28.45 -1.69
N LEU A 207 -5.60 28.55 -0.83
CA LEU A 207 -5.48 28.10 0.58
C LEU A 207 -5.18 26.58 0.66
N ALA A 208 -5.86 25.78 -0.17
CA ALA A 208 -5.59 24.34 -0.21
C ALA A 208 -4.15 24.04 -0.66
N VAL A 209 -3.65 24.76 -1.66
CA VAL A 209 -2.25 24.62 -2.14
C VAL A 209 -1.27 25.05 -1.06
N ILE A 210 -1.48 26.19 -0.40
CA ILE A 210 -0.60 26.67 0.67
C ILE A 210 -0.53 25.65 1.82
N ILE A 211 -1.68 25.15 2.30
CA ILE A 211 -1.71 24.16 3.37
C ILE A 211 -1.00 22.87 2.94
N GLY A 212 -1.26 22.39 1.73
CA GLY A 212 -0.61 21.19 1.20
C GLY A 212 0.91 21.35 1.12
N LEU A 213 1.40 22.49 0.66
CA LEU A 213 2.81 22.81 0.59
C LEU A 213 3.45 22.96 1.97
N LEU A 214 2.78 23.61 2.94
CA LEU A 214 3.28 23.75 4.31
C LEU A 214 3.45 22.36 4.98
N ILE A 215 2.50 21.45 4.77
CA ILE A 215 2.58 20.09 5.30
C ILE A 215 3.73 19.31 4.64
N LEU A 216 3.94 19.49 3.34
CA LEU A 216 4.96 18.79 2.57
C LEU A 216 6.38 19.36 2.77
N LEU A 217 6.51 20.65 3.10
CA LEU A 217 7.76 21.39 3.11
C LEU A 217 8.89 20.73 3.91
N PRO A 218 8.69 20.22 5.14
CA PRO A 218 9.79 19.61 5.89
C PRO A 218 10.39 18.40 5.17
N HIS A 219 9.54 17.59 4.53
CA HIS A 219 10.00 16.45 3.74
C HIS A 219 10.71 16.87 2.44
N LEU A 220 10.25 17.92 1.76
CA LEU A 220 10.93 18.46 0.57
C LEU A 220 12.33 18.97 0.91
N LEU A 221 12.48 19.66 2.02
CA LEU A 221 13.79 20.11 2.51
C LEU A 221 14.70 18.92 2.82
N TRP A 222 14.18 17.90 3.51
CA TRP A 222 14.93 16.67 3.76
C TRP A 222 15.36 15.99 2.44
N ALA A 223 14.45 15.83 1.48
CA ALA A 223 14.72 15.19 0.20
C ALA A 223 15.78 15.95 -0.62
N ALA A 224 15.78 17.29 -0.55
CA ALA A 224 16.80 18.12 -1.20
C ALA A 224 18.19 17.92 -0.60
N HIS A 225 18.30 17.64 0.71
CA HIS A 225 19.58 17.34 1.37
C HIS A 225 20.00 15.87 1.23
N HIS A 226 19.07 14.95 0.88
CA HIS A 226 19.32 13.51 0.74
C HIS A 226 18.84 12.96 -0.62
N PRO A 227 19.31 13.53 -1.77
CA PRO A 227 18.76 13.19 -3.08
C PRO A 227 18.95 11.73 -3.45
N HIS A 228 20.05 11.08 -3.02
CA HIS A 228 20.31 9.66 -3.30
C HIS A 228 19.28 8.75 -2.62
N LEU A 229 18.92 9.03 -1.37
CA LEU A 229 17.92 8.26 -0.63
C LEU A 229 16.52 8.48 -1.21
N ALA A 230 16.15 9.74 -1.46
CA ALA A 230 14.84 10.11 -1.99
C ALA A 230 14.59 9.54 -3.40
N SER A 231 15.63 9.47 -4.26
CA SER A 231 15.52 8.99 -5.63
C SER A 231 15.72 7.48 -5.80
N ALA A 232 16.09 6.74 -4.76
CA ALA A 232 16.36 5.30 -4.85
C ALA A 232 15.19 4.46 -5.42
N THR A 233 13.94 4.97 -5.35
CA THR A 233 12.79 4.34 -6.03
C THR A 233 12.90 4.37 -7.55
N SER A 234 13.64 5.30 -8.16
CA SER A 234 13.75 5.42 -9.62
C SER A 234 14.38 4.18 -10.26
N SER A 235 15.29 3.50 -9.56
CA SER A 235 15.87 2.23 -10.03
C SER A 235 14.81 1.13 -10.25
N LYS A 236 13.68 1.18 -9.53
CA LYS A 236 12.56 0.23 -9.68
C LYS A 236 11.76 0.44 -10.97
N LEU A 237 11.92 1.60 -11.64
CA LEU A 237 11.28 1.90 -12.93
C LEU A 237 11.92 1.13 -14.10
N ALA A 238 13.08 0.50 -13.86
CA ALA A 238 13.84 -0.22 -14.89
C ALA A 238 14.01 0.61 -16.18
N ILE A 239 14.48 1.86 -16.01
CA ILE A 239 14.74 2.76 -17.12
C ILE A 239 15.91 2.17 -17.92
N GLN A 240 15.70 1.91 -19.21
CA GLN A 240 16.68 1.28 -20.11
C GLN A 240 17.02 2.24 -21.26
N HIS A 241 18.04 3.06 -21.07
CA HIS A 241 18.53 3.97 -22.13
C HIS A 241 19.38 3.24 -23.18
N ASP A 242 19.96 2.09 -22.84
CA ASP A 242 20.86 1.33 -23.72
C ASP A 242 20.15 0.41 -24.73
N GLN A 243 18.79 0.33 -24.66
CA GLN A 243 17.99 -0.49 -25.56
C GLN A 243 17.41 0.34 -26.71
N PRO A 244 17.21 -0.27 -27.91
CA PRO A 244 16.50 0.40 -29.00
C PRO A 244 15.15 0.92 -28.54
N TRP A 245 14.80 2.17 -28.92
CA TRP A 245 13.57 2.84 -28.52
C TRP A 245 12.31 1.98 -28.72
N LEU A 246 12.20 1.28 -29.85
CA LEU A 246 11.05 0.42 -30.12
C LEU A 246 10.95 -0.77 -29.15
N SER A 247 12.09 -1.36 -28.77
CA SER A 247 12.14 -2.48 -27.82
C SER A 247 11.73 -2.05 -26.42
N SER A 248 12.26 -0.93 -25.91
CA SER A 248 11.91 -0.41 -24.58
C SER A 248 10.43 0.04 -24.53
N THR A 249 9.95 0.72 -25.58
CA THR A 249 8.56 1.17 -25.67
C THR A 249 7.58 -0.01 -25.72
N THR A 250 7.82 -1.03 -26.54
CA THR A 250 6.96 -2.22 -26.60
C THR A 250 6.92 -2.97 -25.27
N LYS A 251 8.06 -3.16 -24.60
CA LYS A 251 8.13 -3.77 -23.26
C LYS A 251 7.33 -2.97 -22.24
N GLY A 252 7.53 -1.64 -22.22
CA GLY A 252 6.83 -0.75 -21.29
C GLY A 252 5.31 -0.75 -21.52
N LEU A 253 4.85 -0.62 -22.77
CA LEU A 253 3.41 -0.68 -23.10
C LEU A 253 2.80 -2.04 -22.76
N THR A 254 3.47 -3.14 -23.07
CA THR A 254 3.00 -4.48 -22.71
C THR A 254 2.87 -4.64 -21.20
N SER A 255 3.89 -4.21 -20.44
CA SER A 255 3.88 -4.24 -18.98
C SER A 255 2.74 -3.39 -18.40
N LEU A 256 2.53 -2.17 -18.95
CA LEU A 256 1.44 -1.27 -18.57
C LEU A 256 0.07 -1.90 -18.79
N ILE A 257 -0.16 -2.46 -19.98
CA ILE A 257 -1.43 -3.09 -20.36
C ILE A 257 -1.72 -4.29 -19.46
N LEU A 258 -0.75 -5.20 -19.30
CA LEU A 258 -0.92 -6.41 -18.48
C LEU A 258 -1.17 -6.05 -17.01
N ALA A 259 -0.40 -5.12 -16.44
CA ALA A 259 -0.60 -4.67 -15.05
C ALA A 259 -1.97 -4.00 -14.86
N SER A 260 -2.42 -3.18 -15.83
CA SER A 260 -3.73 -2.53 -15.79
C SER A 260 -4.88 -3.53 -15.89
N ILE A 261 -4.82 -4.46 -16.84
CA ILE A 261 -5.82 -5.51 -17.01
C ILE A 261 -5.88 -6.39 -15.75
N ALA A 262 -4.74 -6.88 -15.27
CA ALA A 262 -4.69 -7.73 -14.07
C ALA A 262 -5.27 -7.02 -12.84
N PHE A 263 -5.17 -5.68 -12.78
CA PHE A 263 -5.73 -4.90 -11.67
C PHE A 263 -7.26 -4.83 -11.73
N VAL A 264 -7.85 -4.45 -12.87
CA VAL A 264 -9.26 -4.06 -12.94
C VAL A 264 -10.19 -5.17 -13.48
N LEU A 265 -9.67 -6.13 -14.24
CA LEU A 265 -10.45 -7.10 -14.99
C LEU A 265 -11.48 -7.85 -14.14
N PRO A 266 -11.13 -8.41 -12.95
CA PRO A 266 -12.12 -9.14 -12.17
C PRO A 266 -13.30 -8.26 -11.74
N ALA A 267 -13.05 -7.02 -11.32
CA ALA A 267 -14.12 -6.11 -10.93
C ALA A 267 -15.00 -5.67 -12.11
N VAL A 268 -14.36 -5.37 -13.27
CA VAL A 268 -15.06 -4.95 -14.50
C VAL A 268 -15.86 -6.08 -15.13
N VAL A 269 -15.46 -7.33 -14.93
CA VAL A 269 -16.18 -8.50 -15.47
C VAL A 269 -17.24 -8.98 -14.49
N ILE A 270 -16.86 -9.30 -13.25
CA ILE A 270 -17.74 -9.96 -12.28
C ILE A 270 -18.93 -9.07 -11.92
N THR A 271 -18.67 -7.80 -11.57
CA THR A 271 -19.76 -6.93 -11.11
C THR A 271 -20.81 -6.69 -12.20
N PRO A 272 -20.48 -6.25 -13.44
CA PRO A 272 -21.49 -6.09 -14.50
C PRO A 272 -22.17 -7.40 -14.90
N LEU A 273 -21.47 -8.53 -14.89
CA LEU A 273 -22.03 -9.84 -15.25
C LEU A 273 -23.23 -10.22 -14.36
N ILE A 274 -23.14 -9.91 -13.05
CA ILE A 274 -24.24 -10.17 -12.10
C ILE A 274 -25.50 -9.36 -12.49
N PHE A 275 -25.34 -8.17 -13.10
CA PHE A 275 -26.44 -7.27 -13.47
C PHE A 275 -26.84 -7.33 -14.94
N LEU A 276 -26.23 -8.18 -15.79
CA LEU A 276 -26.51 -8.23 -17.23
C LEU A 276 -28.00 -8.41 -17.57
N ARG A 277 -28.68 -9.30 -16.83
CA ARG A 277 -30.09 -9.62 -17.04
C ARG A 277 -31.05 -8.80 -16.16
N ALA A 278 -30.54 -7.80 -15.45
CA ALA A 278 -31.39 -6.92 -14.66
C ALA A 278 -32.17 -5.97 -15.54
N LYS A 279 -33.46 -5.77 -15.21
CA LYS A 279 -34.33 -4.80 -15.94
C LYS A 279 -33.82 -3.37 -15.65
N ARG A 280 -33.93 -2.50 -16.65
CA ARG A 280 -33.70 -1.07 -16.43
C ARG A 280 -34.84 -0.47 -15.66
N SER A 281 -34.54 0.26 -14.58
CA SER A 281 -35.52 1.09 -13.88
C SER A 281 -35.64 2.44 -14.59
N SER A 282 -36.87 2.91 -14.81
CA SER A 282 -37.13 4.26 -15.30
C SER A 282 -36.99 5.34 -14.23
N ASN A 283 -36.94 4.96 -12.97
CA ASN A 283 -36.82 5.89 -11.82
C ASN A 283 -35.36 6.32 -11.64
N GLU A 284 -34.95 7.39 -12.29
CA GLU A 284 -33.58 7.90 -12.27
C GLU A 284 -33.36 8.89 -11.13
N ASN A 285 -32.55 8.53 -10.16
CA ASN A 285 -31.92 9.55 -9.36
C ASN A 285 -30.93 10.35 -10.23
N PRO A 286 -30.98 11.68 -10.20
CA PRO A 286 -30.12 12.51 -11.02
C PRO A 286 -28.67 12.26 -10.64
N VAL A 287 -27.87 11.78 -11.60
CA VAL A 287 -26.43 11.61 -11.44
C VAL A 287 -25.75 12.94 -11.69
N ARG A 288 -24.76 13.24 -10.89
CA ARG A 288 -23.88 14.39 -11.11
C ARG A 288 -22.91 14.08 -12.26
N CYS A 289 -23.40 14.27 -13.49
CA CYS A 289 -22.68 13.89 -14.71
C CYS A 289 -21.27 14.49 -14.81
N ASP A 290 -21.04 15.69 -14.27
CA ASP A 290 -19.72 16.31 -14.26
C ASP A 290 -18.70 15.49 -13.46
N PHE A 291 -19.09 14.83 -12.38
CA PHE A 291 -18.17 13.99 -11.61
C PHE A 291 -17.83 12.68 -12.31
N VAL A 292 -18.79 12.13 -13.08
CA VAL A 292 -18.52 10.96 -13.92
C VAL A 292 -17.53 11.31 -15.03
N ARG A 293 -17.77 12.43 -15.72
CA ARG A 293 -16.84 12.95 -16.74
C ARG A 293 -15.48 13.28 -16.15
N LEU A 294 -15.44 13.83 -14.93
CA LEU A 294 -14.21 14.12 -14.20
C LEU A 294 -13.39 12.84 -13.99
N MET A 295 -13.99 11.78 -13.43
CA MET A 295 -13.30 10.51 -13.19
C MET A 295 -12.80 9.88 -14.49
N LEU A 296 -13.61 9.85 -15.54
CA LEU A 296 -13.21 9.31 -16.85
C LEU A 296 -12.03 10.09 -17.44
N ARG A 297 -12.09 11.43 -17.43
CA ARG A 297 -10.99 12.28 -17.91
C ARG A 297 -9.74 12.16 -17.05
N THR A 298 -9.89 12.02 -15.72
CA THR A 298 -8.76 11.75 -14.82
C THR A 298 -8.04 10.49 -15.24
N LEU A 299 -8.76 9.38 -15.42
CA LEU A 299 -8.13 8.12 -15.87
C LEU A 299 -7.49 8.26 -17.26
N SER A 300 -8.16 8.91 -18.22
CA SER A 300 -7.62 9.11 -19.56
C SER A 300 -6.34 9.95 -19.55
N ILE A 301 -6.32 11.06 -18.80
CA ILE A 301 -5.15 11.93 -18.70
C ILE A 301 -3.99 11.20 -18.04
N ILE A 302 -4.25 10.47 -16.94
CA ILE A 302 -3.20 9.68 -16.28
C ILE A 302 -2.64 8.62 -17.22
N LEU A 303 -3.51 7.92 -17.97
CA LEU A 303 -3.06 6.95 -18.96
C LEU A 303 -2.16 7.60 -20.03
N VAL A 304 -2.56 8.76 -20.55
CA VAL A 304 -1.72 9.52 -21.49
C VAL A 304 -0.38 9.89 -20.88
N LEU A 305 -0.36 10.44 -19.66
CA LEU A 305 0.88 10.79 -18.96
C LEU A 305 1.81 9.58 -18.77
N VAL A 306 1.24 8.42 -18.39
CA VAL A 306 2.02 7.19 -18.23
C VAL A 306 2.56 6.67 -19.55
N VAL A 307 1.75 6.72 -20.63
CA VAL A 307 2.21 6.37 -21.99
C VAL A 307 3.35 7.29 -22.44
N LEU A 308 3.25 8.60 -22.18
CA LEU A 308 4.33 9.55 -22.45
C LEU A 308 5.59 9.20 -21.65
N CYS A 309 5.48 8.79 -20.39
CA CYS A 309 6.61 8.30 -19.62
C CYS A 309 7.23 7.03 -20.24
N VAL A 310 6.45 6.11 -20.78
CA VAL A 310 6.97 4.94 -21.49
C VAL A 310 7.74 5.37 -22.73
N MET A 311 7.21 6.30 -23.51
CA MET A 311 7.80 6.70 -24.81
C MET A 311 9.05 7.56 -24.65
N PHE A 312 9.11 8.45 -23.68
CA PHE A 312 10.17 9.46 -23.54
C PHE A 312 11.15 9.19 -22.40
N VAL A 313 10.70 8.51 -21.32
CA VAL A 313 11.55 8.16 -20.16
C VAL A 313 12.02 6.71 -20.21
N HIS A 314 11.53 5.91 -21.17
CA HIS A 314 11.88 4.50 -21.36
C HIS A 314 11.59 3.61 -20.14
N VAL A 315 10.47 3.88 -19.43
CA VAL A 315 10.01 3.03 -18.33
C VAL A 315 9.51 1.70 -18.88
N THR A 316 10.14 0.60 -18.49
CA THR A 316 9.85 -0.73 -19.06
C THR A 316 9.08 -1.67 -18.14
N ASN A 317 9.01 -1.38 -16.83
CA ASN A 317 8.37 -2.27 -15.85
C ASN A 317 7.34 -1.52 -15.01
N PHE A 318 6.09 -1.99 -15.05
CA PHE A 318 4.99 -1.48 -14.24
C PHE A 318 4.51 -2.53 -13.25
N ARG A 319 4.47 -2.16 -11.96
CA ARG A 319 3.96 -3.01 -10.89
C ARG A 319 2.52 -2.62 -10.58
N GLY A 320 1.61 -3.61 -10.47
CA GLY A 320 0.19 -3.38 -10.19
C GLY A 320 -0.08 -2.46 -8.99
N ARG A 321 0.73 -2.53 -7.93
CA ARG A 321 0.62 -1.68 -6.75
C ARG A 321 0.78 -0.17 -7.03
N TRP A 322 1.38 0.22 -8.16
CA TRP A 322 1.53 1.64 -8.52
C TRP A 322 0.22 2.25 -9.00
N PHE A 323 -0.70 1.41 -9.48
CA PHE A 323 -2.02 1.84 -9.98
C PHE A 323 -3.10 1.88 -8.90
N GLN A 324 -2.81 1.45 -7.64
CA GLN A 324 -3.81 1.47 -6.57
C GLN A 324 -4.45 2.84 -6.38
N PRO A 325 -3.72 3.96 -6.25
CA PRO A 325 -4.32 5.29 -6.09
C PRO A 325 -5.18 5.73 -7.29
N ILE A 326 -4.96 5.13 -8.47
CA ILE A 326 -5.55 5.53 -9.75
C ILE A 326 -6.82 4.72 -10.04
N PHE A 327 -6.73 3.38 -10.00
CA PHE A 327 -7.81 2.51 -10.45
C PHE A 327 -8.93 2.30 -9.40
N LEU A 328 -8.78 2.83 -8.19
CA LEU A 328 -9.87 2.79 -7.19
C LEU A 328 -11.10 3.63 -7.57
N VAL A 329 -11.02 4.46 -8.60
CA VAL A 329 -12.21 5.10 -9.18
C VAL A 329 -13.05 4.13 -10.02
N VAL A 330 -12.50 3.00 -10.47
CA VAL A 330 -13.20 2.01 -11.33
C VAL A 330 -14.42 1.40 -10.63
N PRO A 331 -14.37 0.93 -9.37
CA PRO A 331 -15.56 0.48 -8.63
C PRO A 331 -16.68 1.53 -8.57
N ILE A 332 -16.33 2.80 -8.44
CA ILE A 332 -17.29 3.92 -8.42
C ILE A 332 -17.92 4.07 -9.80
N LEU A 333 -17.12 4.01 -10.87
CA LEU A 333 -17.62 4.08 -12.26
C LEU A 333 -18.53 2.89 -12.58
N ILE A 334 -18.18 1.67 -12.17
CA ILE A 334 -19.03 0.47 -12.33
C ILE A 334 -20.38 0.70 -11.66
N ALA A 335 -20.40 1.20 -10.42
CA ALA A 335 -21.65 1.49 -9.71
C ALA A 335 -22.52 2.53 -10.43
N VAL A 336 -21.89 3.58 -11.00
CA VAL A 336 -22.58 4.59 -11.80
C VAL A 336 -23.17 4.00 -13.09
N LEU A 337 -22.40 3.16 -13.80
CA LEU A 337 -22.87 2.52 -15.05
C LEU A 337 -24.05 1.57 -14.79
N LEU A 338 -24.04 0.90 -13.65
CA LEU A 338 -25.08 -0.08 -13.27
C LEU A 338 -26.28 0.55 -12.57
N ARG A 339 -26.31 1.85 -12.29
CA ARG A 339 -27.31 2.52 -11.44
C ARG A 339 -28.77 2.23 -11.83
N GLN A 340 -29.05 2.08 -13.12
CA GLN A 340 -30.39 1.77 -13.64
C GLN A 340 -30.77 0.29 -13.54
N ARG A 341 -29.83 -0.57 -13.17
CA ARG A 341 -29.99 -2.04 -13.12
C ARG A 341 -29.90 -2.62 -11.72
N LEU A 342 -29.96 -1.78 -10.68
CA LEU A 342 -29.72 -2.17 -9.27
C LEU A 342 -31.00 -2.77 -8.65
N GLU A 343 -31.51 -3.87 -9.23
CA GLU A 343 -32.59 -4.66 -8.67
C GLU A 343 -32.13 -5.31 -7.33
N ALA A 344 -33.03 -5.38 -6.35
CA ALA A 344 -32.74 -5.94 -5.03
C ALA A 344 -32.25 -7.40 -5.10
N ARG A 345 -32.83 -8.23 -5.97
CA ARG A 345 -32.40 -9.62 -6.18
C ARG A 345 -30.94 -9.68 -6.64
N ARG A 346 -30.53 -8.81 -7.57
CA ARG A 346 -29.15 -8.77 -8.09
C ARG A 346 -28.15 -8.22 -7.08
N LEU A 347 -28.57 -7.24 -6.27
CA LEU A 347 -27.78 -6.75 -5.14
C LEU A 347 -27.52 -7.86 -4.12
N ASN A 348 -28.53 -8.68 -3.82
CA ASN A 348 -28.36 -9.84 -2.92
C ASN A 348 -27.46 -10.92 -3.55
N CYS A 349 -27.51 -11.13 -4.88
CA CYS A 349 -26.56 -12.01 -5.58
C CYS A 349 -25.12 -11.47 -5.46
N LEU A 350 -24.93 -10.14 -5.68
CA LEU A 350 -23.60 -9.52 -5.51
C LEU A 350 -23.09 -9.67 -4.08
N LEU A 351 -23.94 -9.42 -3.09
CA LEU A 351 -23.59 -9.59 -1.68
C LEU A 351 -23.21 -11.03 -1.35
N GLY A 352 -24.04 -12.00 -1.76
CA GLY A 352 -23.76 -13.43 -1.56
C GLY A 352 -22.44 -13.86 -2.20
N PHE A 353 -22.20 -13.43 -3.45
CA PHE A 353 -20.95 -13.70 -4.14
C PHE A 353 -19.75 -13.04 -3.45
N SER A 354 -19.91 -11.79 -2.99
CA SER A 354 -18.87 -11.09 -2.23
C SER A 354 -18.53 -11.80 -0.91
N ILE A 355 -19.53 -12.37 -0.21
CA ILE A 355 -19.32 -13.16 1.00
C ILE A 355 -18.49 -14.42 0.67
N VAL A 356 -18.83 -15.13 -0.41
CA VAL A 356 -18.06 -16.31 -0.84
C VAL A 356 -16.61 -15.92 -1.15
N VAL A 357 -16.38 -14.85 -1.88
CA VAL A 357 -15.02 -14.35 -2.19
C VAL A 357 -14.28 -13.95 -0.92
N ALA A 358 -14.93 -13.24 0.01
CA ALA A 358 -14.34 -12.84 1.27
C ALA A 358 -13.91 -14.04 2.12
N ILE A 359 -14.76 -15.06 2.24
CA ILE A 359 -14.45 -16.32 2.94
C ILE A 359 -13.31 -17.05 2.23
N SER A 360 -13.33 -17.12 0.90
CA SER A 360 -12.24 -17.72 0.12
C SER A 360 -10.90 -17.04 0.36
N LEU A 361 -10.88 -15.72 0.46
CA LEU A 361 -9.67 -14.94 0.78
C LEU A 361 -9.20 -15.19 2.22
N LEU A 362 -10.13 -15.25 3.20
CA LEU A 362 -9.81 -15.57 4.60
C LEU A 362 -9.19 -16.95 4.76
N ILE A 363 -9.54 -17.90 3.90
CA ILE A 363 -8.97 -19.25 3.89
C ILE A 363 -7.67 -19.29 3.06
N ALA A 364 -7.68 -18.75 1.86
CA ALA A 364 -6.57 -18.89 0.90
C ALA A 364 -5.30 -18.17 1.35
N LEU A 365 -5.42 -16.96 1.97
CA LEU A 365 -4.27 -16.18 2.43
C LEU A 365 -3.43 -16.93 3.49
N PRO A 366 -3.98 -17.47 4.58
CA PRO A 366 -3.20 -18.27 5.53
C PRO A 366 -2.81 -19.64 4.96
N SER A 367 -3.67 -20.28 4.15
CA SER A 367 -3.42 -21.62 3.63
C SER A 367 -2.14 -21.69 2.78
N ARG A 368 -1.82 -20.65 1.99
CA ARG A 368 -0.59 -20.63 1.20
C ARG A 368 0.69 -20.64 2.08
N ILE A 369 0.60 -20.15 3.31
CA ILE A 369 1.71 -20.19 4.28
C ILE A 369 1.72 -21.56 4.99
N VAL A 370 0.60 -21.97 5.57
CA VAL A 370 0.50 -23.23 6.32
C VAL A 370 0.83 -24.45 5.45
N PHE A 371 0.42 -24.43 4.19
CA PHE A 371 0.71 -25.51 3.22
C PHE A 371 1.88 -25.19 2.28
N GLY A 372 2.74 -24.22 2.61
CA GLY A 372 3.86 -23.79 1.77
C GLY A 372 4.78 -24.92 1.36
N GLU A 373 5.10 -25.85 2.27
CA GLU A 373 5.90 -27.05 1.96
C GLU A 373 5.26 -27.94 0.88
N LYS A 374 3.95 -28.20 0.98
CA LYS A 374 3.22 -28.99 -0.01
C LYS A 374 3.05 -28.29 -1.35
N LEU A 375 2.96 -26.98 -1.33
CA LEU A 375 2.82 -26.13 -2.53
C LEU A 375 4.18 -25.78 -3.17
N HIS A 376 5.29 -26.26 -2.61
CA HIS A 376 6.65 -25.88 -3.01
C HIS A 376 6.84 -24.37 -3.11
N HIS A 377 6.20 -23.62 -2.21
CA HIS A 377 6.19 -22.16 -2.20
C HIS A 377 6.75 -21.62 -0.89
N GLU A 378 7.91 -20.99 -0.99
CA GLU A 378 8.62 -20.40 0.14
C GLU A 378 8.44 -18.88 0.17
N GLU A 379 8.14 -18.36 1.35
CA GLU A 379 8.01 -16.92 1.60
C GLU A 379 8.77 -16.51 2.86
N PRO A 380 9.08 -15.23 3.04
CA PRO A 380 9.75 -14.72 4.24
C PRO A 380 9.06 -15.10 5.55
N LEU A 381 7.74 -15.30 5.54
CA LEU A 381 6.98 -15.72 6.72
C LEU A 381 7.31 -17.13 7.23
N HIS A 382 7.96 -17.94 6.42
CA HIS A 382 8.41 -19.29 6.81
C HIS A 382 9.78 -19.26 7.50
N PHE A 383 10.59 -18.22 7.28
CA PHE A 383 11.95 -18.16 7.81
C PHE A 383 11.94 -17.88 9.32
N PRO A 384 12.71 -18.61 10.15
CA PRO A 384 12.60 -18.62 11.60
C PRO A 384 13.39 -17.48 12.26
N TYR A 385 13.20 -16.22 11.85
CA TYR A 385 13.96 -15.07 12.36
C TYR A 385 13.96 -14.96 13.89
N ALA A 386 12.80 -15.17 14.53
CA ALA A 386 12.68 -15.05 15.97
C ALA A 386 13.52 -16.11 16.72
N ALA A 387 13.53 -17.35 16.23
CA ALA A 387 14.31 -18.44 16.83
C ALA A 387 15.82 -18.25 16.63
N LEU A 388 16.24 -17.73 15.46
CA LEU A 388 17.63 -17.38 15.19
C LEU A 388 18.10 -16.20 16.04
N ALA A 389 17.29 -15.17 16.15
CA ALA A 389 17.55 -13.99 16.98
C ALA A 389 17.68 -14.36 18.48
N ALA A 390 16.84 -15.29 18.96
CA ALA A 390 16.92 -15.75 20.35
C ALA A 390 18.27 -16.40 20.70
N GLN A 391 18.88 -17.12 19.75
CA GLN A 391 20.21 -17.72 19.93
C GLN A 391 21.33 -16.66 19.90
N MET A 392 21.16 -15.57 19.15
CA MET A 392 22.12 -14.47 19.11
C MET A 392 22.05 -13.59 20.37
N LYS A 393 20.89 -13.50 20.99
CA LYS A 393 20.60 -12.53 22.09
C LYS A 393 21.54 -12.62 23.26
N SER A 394 22.00 -13.81 23.64
CA SER A 394 22.94 -14.03 24.77
C SER A 394 24.31 -13.37 24.58
N ASP A 395 24.70 -13.12 23.32
CA ASP A 395 26.02 -12.58 23.00
C ASP A 395 26.00 -11.05 22.85
N LEU A 396 24.79 -10.44 22.87
CA LEU A 396 24.62 -9.00 22.68
C LEU A 396 24.71 -8.24 24.01
N ALA A 397 25.59 -7.26 24.07
CA ALA A 397 25.57 -6.25 25.14
C ALA A 397 24.43 -5.24 24.90
N PRO A 398 23.87 -4.60 25.93
CA PRO A 398 22.70 -3.71 25.80
C PRO A 398 22.84 -2.59 24.77
N GLU A 399 24.07 -2.06 24.61
CA GLU A 399 24.39 -0.95 23.70
C GLU A 399 24.75 -1.40 22.27
N THR A 400 24.71 -2.71 21.98
CA THR A 400 25.09 -3.23 20.67
C THR A 400 24.08 -2.83 19.61
N VAL A 401 24.55 -2.17 18.54
CA VAL A 401 23.76 -1.88 17.34
C VAL A 401 23.89 -3.05 16.37
N ILE A 402 22.77 -3.52 15.84
CA ILE A 402 22.74 -4.64 14.90
C ILE A 402 22.68 -4.08 13.48
N VAL A 403 23.60 -4.51 12.63
CA VAL A 403 23.71 -4.04 11.25
C VAL A 403 23.57 -5.21 10.29
N THR A 404 22.79 -5.03 9.24
CA THR A 404 22.58 -6.03 8.19
C THR A 404 22.51 -5.35 6.81
N ASP A 405 22.70 -6.10 5.76
CA ASP A 405 22.56 -5.67 4.37
C ASP A 405 21.17 -5.96 3.79
N ASP A 406 20.32 -6.67 4.53
CA ASP A 406 18.98 -7.10 4.09
C ASP A 406 17.90 -6.44 4.95
N GLN A 407 17.03 -5.67 4.33
CA GLN A 407 15.93 -4.96 5.02
C GLN A 407 14.93 -5.92 5.68
N VAL A 408 14.69 -7.11 5.09
CA VAL A 408 13.79 -8.11 5.68
C VAL A 408 14.41 -8.66 6.95
N LEU A 409 15.71 -8.97 6.91
CA LEU A 409 16.45 -9.41 8.09
C LEU A 409 16.46 -8.32 9.17
N ALA A 410 16.77 -7.07 8.80
CA ALA A 410 16.78 -5.94 9.75
C ALA A 410 15.45 -5.79 10.51
N GLY A 411 14.32 -5.74 9.79
CA GLY A 411 13.01 -5.59 10.41
C GLY A 411 12.64 -6.76 11.33
N ASN A 412 12.92 -7.98 10.90
CA ASN A 412 12.65 -9.17 11.73
C ASN A 412 13.56 -9.26 12.96
N LEU A 413 14.83 -8.89 12.85
CA LEU A 413 15.72 -8.80 14.01
C LEU A 413 15.27 -7.68 14.96
N ARG A 414 14.84 -6.53 14.45
CA ARG A 414 14.26 -5.46 15.27
C ARG A 414 13.04 -5.94 16.05
N LEU A 415 12.17 -6.73 15.42
CA LEU A 415 11.00 -7.30 16.09
C LEU A 415 11.38 -8.23 17.23
N ALA A 416 12.41 -9.06 17.03
CA ALA A 416 12.81 -10.12 17.98
C ALA A 416 13.80 -9.66 19.07
N LEU A 417 14.65 -8.66 18.78
CA LEU A 417 15.76 -8.25 19.64
C LEU A 417 15.54 -6.87 20.30
N GLN A 418 14.28 -6.50 20.55
CA GLN A 418 14.02 -5.28 21.33
C GLN A 418 14.73 -5.34 22.69
N PRO A 419 15.34 -4.23 23.18
CA PRO A 419 15.28 -2.86 22.64
C PRO A 419 16.42 -2.48 21.67
N HIS A 420 17.27 -3.40 21.21
CA HIS A 420 18.42 -3.09 20.37
C HIS A 420 18.02 -2.30 19.11
N LEU A 421 18.87 -1.34 18.73
CA LEU A 421 18.76 -0.65 17.45
C LEU A 421 19.22 -1.58 16.32
N VAL A 422 18.41 -1.75 15.30
CA VAL A 422 18.71 -2.59 14.14
C VAL A 422 18.57 -1.77 12.86
N VAL A 423 19.63 -1.72 12.06
CA VAL A 423 19.71 -0.89 10.85
C VAL A 423 20.35 -1.67 9.70
N THR A 424 20.22 -1.14 8.47
CA THR A 424 21.04 -1.59 7.34
C THR A 424 22.32 -0.75 7.25
N THR A 425 23.31 -1.26 6.49
CA THR A 425 24.55 -0.54 6.21
C THR A 425 24.31 0.85 5.61
N GLU A 426 23.27 1.00 4.79
CA GLU A 426 22.93 2.26 4.10
C GLU A 426 22.50 3.39 5.04
N ILE A 427 21.92 3.05 6.22
CA ILE A 427 21.37 4.05 7.14
C ILE A 427 22.09 4.07 8.50
N LEU A 428 23.14 3.25 8.69
CA LEU A 428 23.85 3.18 9.95
C LEU A 428 24.43 4.53 10.39
N ASP A 429 25.12 5.22 9.51
CA ASP A 429 25.71 6.52 9.81
C ASP A 429 24.67 7.62 10.09
N THR A 430 23.44 7.44 9.59
CA THR A 430 22.32 8.36 9.89
C THR A 430 21.66 8.06 11.23
N PHE A 431 21.50 6.77 11.57
CA PHE A 431 20.74 6.33 12.75
C PHE A 431 21.62 6.09 13.99
N ALA A 432 22.87 5.74 13.80
CA ALA A 432 23.81 5.44 14.89
C ALA A 432 25.27 5.82 14.51
N PRO A 433 25.56 7.12 14.27
CA PRO A 433 26.90 7.55 13.87
C PRO A 433 27.96 7.20 14.92
N ASP A 434 27.59 7.21 16.21
CA ASP A 434 28.48 7.01 17.36
C ASP A 434 28.47 5.57 17.91
N ALA A 435 27.93 4.61 17.16
CA ALA A 435 27.88 3.21 17.58
C ALA A 435 29.31 2.67 17.80
N GLN A 436 29.63 2.31 19.04
CA GLN A 436 30.94 1.78 19.39
C GLN A 436 31.00 0.25 19.29
N ARG A 437 29.86 -0.42 19.56
CA ARG A 437 29.76 -1.87 19.48
C ARG A 437 28.70 -2.26 18.46
N VAL A 438 29.08 -3.07 17.49
CA VAL A 438 28.24 -3.43 16.35
C VAL A 438 28.22 -4.96 16.18
N ALA A 439 27.04 -5.50 15.94
CA ALA A 439 26.84 -6.87 15.52
C ALA A 439 26.43 -6.89 14.05
N PHE A 440 27.31 -7.32 13.16
CA PHE A 440 26.95 -7.54 11.75
C PHE A 440 26.23 -8.87 11.61
N ALA A 441 25.02 -8.89 11.06
CA ALA A 441 24.23 -10.09 10.87
C ALA A 441 23.83 -10.27 9.41
N TRP A 442 23.92 -11.49 8.90
CA TRP A 442 23.53 -11.84 7.53
C TRP A 442 22.92 -13.24 7.47
N SER A 443 22.07 -13.46 6.49
CA SER A 443 21.53 -14.78 6.20
C SER A 443 22.04 -15.23 4.83
N PRO A 444 22.65 -16.41 4.70
CA PRO A 444 23.11 -16.92 3.41
C PRO A 444 21.88 -17.19 2.51
N LYS A 445 21.49 -16.20 1.74
CA LYS A 445 20.50 -16.32 0.67
C LYS A 445 21.26 -16.56 -0.63
N LYS A 446 21.06 -17.74 -1.23
CA LYS A 446 21.78 -18.17 -2.43
C LYS A 446 23.25 -18.52 -2.17
N LYS A 447 24.00 -18.93 -3.19
CA LYS A 447 25.37 -19.47 -3.13
C LYS A 447 26.43 -18.51 -2.55
N GLU A 448 26.10 -17.28 -2.22
CA GLU A 448 27.02 -16.30 -1.65
C GLU A 448 26.92 -16.29 -0.12
N ALA A 449 28.03 -16.48 0.53
CA ALA A 449 28.09 -16.54 1.98
C ALA A 449 27.73 -15.18 2.65
N ARG A 450 27.98 -14.05 1.97
CA ARG A 450 27.77 -12.66 2.42
C ARG A 450 27.53 -11.77 1.22
N SER A 451 26.85 -10.62 1.39
CA SER A 451 26.80 -9.62 0.32
C SER A 451 28.11 -8.85 0.25
N GLN A 452 28.49 -8.43 -0.96
CA GLN A 452 29.65 -7.60 -1.17
C GLN A 452 29.56 -6.29 -0.38
N ALA A 453 28.40 -5.65 -0.37
CA ALA A 453 28.17 -4.41 0.36
C ALA A 453 28.44 -4.52 1.87
N LEU A 454 28.06 -5.63 2.50
CA LEU A 454 28.37 -5.88 3.91
C LEU A 454 29.88 -6.11 4.10
N THR A 455 30.52 -6.85 3.21
CA THR A 455 31.96 -7.11 3.23
C THR A 455 32.76 -5.81 3.10
N ASP A 456 32.45 -5.01 2.07
CA ASP A 456 33.11 -3.73 1.82
C ASP A 456 32.94 -2.76 3.01
N TYR A 457 31.73 -2.70 3.59
CA TYR A 457 31.48 -1.85 4.75
C TYR A 457 32.29 -2.29 5.96
N VAL A 458 32.32 -3.58 6.25
CA VAL A 458 33.06 -4.14 7.42
C VAL A 458 34.56 -3.95 7.25
N GLU A 459 35.10 -4.17 6.06
CA GLU A 459 36.53 -3.97 5.75
C GLU A 459 36.97 -2.51 5.85
N GLN A 460 36.07 -1.55 5.52
CA GLN A 460 36.33 -0.12 5.72
C GLN A 460 36.44 0.29 7.21
N THR A 461 35.88 -0.50 8.12
CA THR A 461 35.90 -0.21 9.56
C THR A 461 37.15 -0.74 10.27
N GLY A 462 37.99 -1.55 9.61
CA GLY A 462 39.25 -2.09 10.14
C GLY A 462 39.54 -3.52 9.65
N SER A 463 40.63 -4.11 10.12
CA SER A 463 40.94 -5.51 9.82
C SER A 463 40.00 -6.43 10.61
N VAL A 464 39.26 -7.27 9.90
CA VAL A 464 38.21 -8.12 10.47
C VAL A 464 38.60 -9.59 10.33
N ASP A 465 38.61 -10.31 11.43
CA ASP A 465 38.76 -11.76 11.44
C ASP A 465 37.39 -12.45 11.28
N TRP A 466 37.03 -12.79 10.04
CA TRP A 466 35.79 -13.48 9.71
C TRP A 466 35.70 -14.90 10.31
N ALA A 467 36.80 -15.48 10.81
CA ALA A 467 36.77 -16.77 11.48
C ALA A 467 36.04 -16.73 12.84
N GLN A 468 35.88 -15.55 13.42
CA GLN A 468 35.12 -15.34 14.66
C GLN A 468 33.59 -15.25 14.43
N ALA A 469 33.11 -15.31 13.18
CA ALA A 469 31.68 -15.29 12.89
C ALA A 469 31.03 -16.55 13.46
N LYS A 470 29.93 -16.34 14.18
CA LYS A 470 29.06 -17.41 14.70
C LYS A 470 27.91 -17.65 13.75
N THR A 471 27.55 -18.92 13.58
CA THR A 471 26.39 -19.32 12.80
C THR A 471 25.37 -20.02 13.68
N VAL A 472 24.13 -19.57 13.60
CA VAL A 472 22.99 -20.16 14.31
C VAL A 472 22.00 -20.74 13.29
N SER A 473 21.26 -21.79 13.67
CA SER A 473 20.31 -22.45 12.80
C SER A 473 19.03 -22.79 13.54
N ALA A 474 17.90 -22.73 12.81
CA ALA A 474 16.59 -23.08 13.34
C ALA A 474 15.67 -23.63 12.23
N ASN A 475 14.67 -24.42 12.61
CA ASN A 475 13.72 -24.98 11.67
C ASN A 475 12.77 -23.89 11.12
N TYR A 476 12.48 -23.97 9.82
CA TYR A 476 11.47 -23.13 9.19
C TYR A 476 10.08 -23.37 9.80
N TYR A 477 9.27 -22.30 9.89
CA TYR A 477 7.85 -22.45 10.22
C TYR A 477 7.14 -23.19 9.08
N TYR A 478 6.30 -24.15 9.43
CA TYR A 478 5.50 -24.97 8.50
C TYR A 478 6.27 -25.88 7.51
N PHE A 479 7.60 -26.01 7.69
CA PHE A 479 8.43 -26.95 6.93
C PHE A 479 9.07 -27.96 7.88
N ARG A 480 8.89 -29.27 7.60
CA ARG A 480 9.31 -30.33 8.52
C ARG A 480 10.83 -30.57 8.55
N LYS A 481 11.48 -30.41 7.39
CA LYS A 481 12.89 -30.81 7.20
C LYS A 481 13.81 -29.66 6.77
N LYS A 482 13.30 -28.42 6.71
CA LYS A 482 14.07 -27.27 6.24
C LYS A 482 14.59 -26.46 7.40
N GLN A 483 15.89 -26.16 7.39
CA GLN A 483 16.53 -25.27 8.36
C GLN A 483 16.98 -23.98 7.69
N GLY A 484 16.78 -22.87 8.39
CA GLY A 484 17.35 -21.59 8.07
C GLY A 484 18.57 -21.32 8.95
N SER A 485 19.54 -20.61 8.42
CA SER A 485 20.72 -20.18 9.16
C SER A 485 20.93 -18.68 9.05
N MET A 486 21.55 -18.13 10.08
CA MET A 486 21.99 -16.76 10.14
C MET A 486 23.39 -16.74 10.77
N SER A 487 24.28 -15.95 10.19
CA SER A 487 25.59 -15.72 10.74
C SER A 487 25.70 -14.30 11.28
N TYR A 488 26.50 -14.10 12.31
CA TYR A 488 26.78 -12.78 12.86
C TYR A 488 28.21 -12.68 13.38
N LEU A 489 28.72 -11.44 13.40
CA LEU A 489 30.05 -11.10 13.85
C LEU A 489 29.97 -9.88 14.77
N LEU A 490 30.56 -9.95 15.92
CA LEU A 490 30.64 -8.86 16.90
C LEU A 490 31.95 -8.09 16.70
N LEU A 491 31.86 -6.77 16.61
CA LEU A 491 32.99 -5.89 16.44
C LEU A 491 32.85 -4.67 17.36
N ASP A 492 33.98 -4.29 17.98
CA ASP A 492 34.14 -2.99 18.61
C ASP A 492 34.66 -2.00 17.56
N ARG A 493 33.86 -0.98 17.25
CA ARG A 493 34.18 0.02 16.23
C ARG A 493 35.21 1.00 16.84
N ALA A 494 36.35 1.17 16.20
CA ALA A 494 37.29 2.21 16.61
C ALA A 494 36.58 3.58 16.53
N LYS A 495 36.78 4.45 17.54
CA LYS A 495 36.27 5.81 17.50
C LYS A 495 36.75 6.47 16.21
N LYS A 496 35.84 6.97 15.38
CA LYS A 496 36.20 7.87 14.27
C LYS A 496 36.95 9.06 14.90
N PRO A 497 38.16 9.43 14.40
CA PRO A 497 38.92 10.53 14.92
C PRO A 497 38.21 11.87 14.82
#